data_0dff636212ff74e2c9e57e824867a571
#
_entry.id   0dff636212ff74e2c9e57e824867a571
#
_cell.length_a   1.000
_cell.length_b   1.000
_cell.length_c   1.000
_cell.angle_alpha   90.00
_cell.angle_beta   90.00
_cell.angle_gamma   90.00
#
_symmetry.space_group_name_H-M   'P 1'
#
loop_
_entity.id
_entity.type
_entity.pdbx_description
1 polymer ?
#
loop_
_entity_poly.entity_id
_entity_poly.type
_entity_poly.pdbx_seq_one_letter_code
_entity_poly.pdbx_strand_id
1 'polypeptide(L)'
;MSNSIRSLRSYLMQRLLISLYLLWIVSTIVGYFATINYANQPYDIVLLQRANEVAAELKLGSGHEQLDVVPSLPDGSDVGMPDRVLYTVTDSEGRKLAGNGNTLRPLSYRRDREGPLFSNGEREGQKTRMVSLTFPSSRGILQLHVSETTQQRQALIRGILANIVIPQLLLTLIALAVVWYGLKQGLRPLDRLRFDVLNRKRDDLSQLDGSKAPAEVRPLIDAVNDLLERLKQVMAAQQRFVADAAHQLRTPFAGLKTQSELALRSDDPERKQHALKHIHTSTQHGIRLVNQLLALARNEPGGQSTDSFTTLNLNQLAQECTVNWVQMALEKNIDLGFEGSPEKAEVQGDANSLMEMLNNLIDNAIRYTPDSGHITVSVRETLQGAELSVEDNGPGIEAQHRERVFERFYRILGTGQSGSGLGLSIVAEVAKRHGAELKLDTGSNGTGTKISLRFPARQSDLG
;
A
#
# COMPACT_ATOMS: atom_id res chain seq x y z
N MET A 1 15.36 -4.47 19.36
CA MET A 1 14.90 -5.69 18.67
C MET A 1 14.67 -5.34 17.22
N SER A 2 15.58 -5.71 16.34
CA SER A 2 15.52 -5.39 14.91
C SER A 2 14.43 -6.24 14.25
N ASN A 3 13.33 -5.60 13.88
CA ASN A 3 12.34 -6.18 12.98
C ASN A 3 12.98 -6.27 11.58
N SER A 4 13.64 -7.38 11.27
CA SER A 4 14.09 -7.67 9.93
C SER A 4 12.84 -7.75 9.04
N ILE A 5 12.66 -6.77 8.17
CA ILE A 5 11.61 -6.74 7.14
C ILE A 5 11.81 -8.00 6.30
N ARG A 6 11.08 -9.06 6.63
CA ARG A 6 11.09 -10.31 5.85
C ARG A 6 10.59 -9.98 4.45
N SER A 7 11.36 -10.33 3.43
CA SER A 7 10.94 -10.11 2.05
C SER A 7 9.59 -10.81 1.81
N LEU A 8 8.69 -10.17 1.06
CA LEU A 8 7.38 -10.73 0.69
C LEU A 8 7.52 -12.15 0.13
N ARG A 9 8.58 -12.40 -0.62
CA ARG A 9 8.95 -13.71 -1.16
C ARG A 9 9.18 -14.75 -0.06
N SER A 10 9.94 -14.39 0.99
CA SER A 10 10.21 -15.29 2.11
C SER A 10 8.94 -15.58 2.92
N TYR A 11 8.09 -14.57 3.10
CA TYR A 11 6.82 -14.73 3.80
C TYR A 11 5.83 -15.65 3.06
N LEU A 12 5.63 -15.44 1.77
CA LEU A 12 4.76 -16.28 0.94
C LEU A 12 5.29 -17.72 0.87
N MET A 13 6.60 -17.89 0.65
CA MET A 13 7.24 -19.22 0.60
C MET A 13 7.07 -19.94 1.93
N GLN A 14 7.27 -19.29 3.06
CA GLN A 14 7.11 -19.89 4.38
C GLN A 14 5.65 -20.34 4.62
N ARG A 15 4.65 -19.54 4.26
CA ARG A 15 3.24 -19.92 4.41
C ARG A 15 2.87 -21.12 3.53
N LEU A 16 3.30 -21.11 2.27
CA LEU A 16 3.06 -22.23 1.35
C LEU A 16 3.76 -23.50 1.81
N LEU A 17 5.00 -23.41 2.29
CA LEU A 17 5.73 -24.54 2.85
C LEU A 17 5.02 -25.14 4.06
N ILE A 18 4.54 -24.33 4.98
CA ILE A 18 3.84 -24.79 6.18
C ILE A 18 2.55 -25.52 5.79
N SER A 19 1.75 -24.95 4.89
CA SER A 19 0.48 -25.57 4.47
C SER A 19 0.72 -26.90 3.70
N LEU A 20 1.72 -26.95 2.83
CA LEU A 20 2.09 -28.15 2.09
C LEU A 20 2.61 -29.26 3.03
N TYR A 21 3.44 -28.89 4.00
CA TYR A 21 3.97 -29.82 5.00
C TYR A 21 2.87 -30.38 5.90
N LEU A 22 1.93 -29.54 6.33
CA LEU A 22 0.79 -29.96 7.13
C LEU A 22 -0.12 -30.92 6.36
N LEU A 23 -0.41 -30.62 5.09
CA LEU A 23 -1.16 -31.51 4.20
C LEU A 23 -0.45 -32.84 4.02
N TRP A 24 0.88 -32.84 3.84
CA TRP A 24 1.69 -34.04 3.72
C TRP A 24 1.62 -34.91 4.99
N ILE A 25 1.75 -34.32 6.17
CA ILE A 25 1.64 -35.03 7.46
C ILE A 25 0.25 -35.70 7.58
N VAL A 26 -0.82 -34.92 7.36
CA VAL A 26 -2.20 -35.44 7.47
C VAL A 26 -2.41 -36.59 6.50
N SER A 27 -1.99 -36.42 5.24
CA SER A 27 -2.11 -37.51 4.22
C SER A 27 -1.31 -38.76 4.58
N THR A 28 -0.10 -38.59 5.11
CA THR A 28 0.75 -39.71 5.55
C THR A 28 0.12 -40.44 6.74
N ILE A 29 -0.41 -39.72 7.73
CA ILE A 29 -1.10 -40.29 8.89
C ILE A 29 -2.34 -41.11 8.43
N VAL A 30 -3.18 -40.51 7.59
CA VAL A 30 -4.37 -41.20 7.05
C VAL A 30 -4.00 -42.46 6.26
N GLY A 31 -2.99 -42.34 5.39
CA GLY A 31 -2.46 -43.46 4.62
C GLY A 31 -1.91 -44.58 5.52
N TYR A 32 -1.20 -44.23 6.57
CA TYR A 32 -0.68 -45.20 7.55
C TYR A 32 -1.82 -45.98 8.25
N PHE A 33 -2.82 -45.28 8.80
CA PHE A 33 -3.96 -45.92 9.46
C PHE A 33 -4.80 -46.77 8.49
N ALA A 34 -5.04 -46.26 7.29
CA ALA A 34 -5.73 -47.02 6.25
C ALA A 34 -4.99 -48.33 5.92
N THR A 35 -3.67 -48.24 5.69
CA THR A 35 -2.83 -49.41 5.36
C THR A 35 -2.87 -50.47 6.47
N ILE A 36 -2.73 -50.06 7.74
CA ILE A 36 -2.78 -50.98 8.87
C ILE A 36 -4.15 -51.66 8.95
N ASN A 37 -5.22 -50.88 8.81
CA ASN A 37 -6.57 -51.43 8.94
C ASN A 37 -6.89 -52.41 7.83
N TYR A 38 -6.58 -52.07 6.58
CA TYR A 38 -6.77 -52.99 5.43
C TYR A 38 -5.85 -54.21 5.47
N ALA A 39 -4.60 -54.08 5.89
CA ALA A 39 -3.67 -55.23 5.97
C ALA A 39 -4.01 -56.20 7.11
N ASN A 40 -4.72 -55.75 8.15
CA ASN A 40 -5.02 -56.61 9.31
C ASN A 40 -6.18 -57.57 9.08
N GLN A 41 -7.24 -57.17 8.40
CA GLN A 41 -8.47 -57.93 8.24
C GLN A 41 -8.28 -59.29 7.56
N PRO A 42 -7.60 -59.44 6.42
CA PRO A 42 -7.43 -60.72 5.77
C PRO A 42 -6.67 -61.74 6.62
N TYR A 43 -5.62 -61.26 7.34
CA TYR A 43 -4.80 -62.15 8.15
C TYR A 43 -5.54 -62.64 9.41
N ASP A 44 -6.37 -61.83 10.04
CA ASP A 44 -7.18 -62.24 11.18
C ASP A 44 -8.25 -63.29 10.75
N ILE A 45 -8.79 -63.17 9.52
CA ILE A 45 -9.72 -64.15 8.98
C ILE A 45 -9.00 -65.51 8.72
N VAL A 46 -7.83 -65.49 8.10
CA VAL A 46 -7.04 -66.69 7.83
C VAL A 46 -6.60 -67.37 9.13
N LEU A 47 -6.15 -66.57 10.11
CA LEU A 47 -5.75 -67.09 11.42
C LEU A 47 -6.95 -67.74 12.16
N LEU A 48 -8.14 -67.18 12.07
CA LEU A 48 -9.36 -67.78 12.62
C LEU A 48 -9.72 -69.07 11.91
N GLN A 49 -9.63 -69.11 10.57
CA GLN A 49 -9.86 -70.37 9.81
C GLN A 49 -8.92 -71.48 10.24
N ARG A 50 -7.61 -71.18 10.35
CA ARG A 50 -6.61 -72.17 10.84
C ARG A 50 -6.90 -72.64 12.26
N ALA A 51 -7.34 -71.74 13.14
CA ALA A 51 -7.74 -72.10 14.49
C ALA A 51 -8.92 -73.05 14.53
N ASN A 52 -9.92 -72.88 13.63
CA ASN A 52 -11.04 -73.74 13.50
C ASN A 52 -10.62 -75.11 12.92
N GLU A 53 -9.68 -75.17 11.97
CA GLU A 53 -9.12 -76.39 11.44
C GLU A 53 -8.42 -77.17 12.54
N VAL A 54 -7.55 -76.57 13.33
CA VAL A 54 -6.90 -77.16 14.51
C VAL A 54 -7.95 -77.69 15.50
N ALA A 55 -8.99 -76.90 15.78
CA ALA A 55 -10.05 -77.33 16.68
C ALA A 55 -10.81 -78.56 16.19
N ALA A 56 -11.07 -78.67 14.87
CA ALA A 56 -11.70 -79.76 14.26
C ALA A 56 -10.83 -81.00 14.31
N GLU A 57 -9.52 -80.92 14.00
CA GLU A 57 -8.59 -82.05 14.06
C GLU A 57 -8.47 -82.67 15.47
N LEU A 58 -8.43 -81.76 16.47
CA LEU A 58 -8.40 -82.10 17.91
C LEU A 58 -9.76 -82.51 18.46
N LYS A 59 -10.84 -82.46 17.64
CA LYS A 59 -12.23 -82.74 18.01
C LYS A 59 -12.67 -81.95 19.29
N LEU A 60 -12.22 -80.77 19.47
CA LEU A 60 -12.55 -79.91 20.63
C LEU A 60 -14.06 -79.61 20.67
N GLY A 61 -14.70 -79.73 21.83
CA GLY A 61 -16.13 -79.56 22.00
C GLY A 61 -17.02 -80.73 21.62
N SER A 62 -16.46 -81.90 21.14
CA SER A 62 -17.22 -83.10 20.79
C SER A 62 -17.44 -84.04 21.94
N GLY A 63 -16.85 -83.82 23.11
CA GLY A 63 -16.84 -84.73 24.25
C GLY A 63 -15.85 -85.89 24.13
N HIS A 64 -15.18 -86.04 22.97
CA HIS A 64 -14.18 -87.08 22.67
C HIS A 64 -12.92 -86.45 22.12
N GLU A 65 -12.36 -85.53 22.89
CA GLU A 65 -11.19 -84.73 22.49
C GLU A 65 -9.96 -85.65 22.30
N GLN A 66 -9.24 -85.41 21.15
CA GLN A 66 -8.03 -86.15 20.79
C GLN A 66 -6.81 -85.25 20.95
N LEU A 67 -6.37 -85.09 22.18
CA LEU A 67 -5.25 -84.14 22.49
C LEU A 67 -3.85 -84.66 22.15
N ASP A 68 -3.75 -85.99 21.84
CA ASP A 68 -2.50 -86.66 21.45
C ASP A 68 -2.24 -86.55 19.91
N VAL A 69 -3.19 -86.02 19.17
CA VAL A 69 -3.04 -85.78 17.72
C VAL A 69 -2.23 -84.50 17.51
N VAL A 70 -1.22 -84.59 16.65
CA VAL A 70 -0.49 -83.43 16.19
C VAL A 70 -1.16 -82.88 14.96
N PRO A 71 -1.81 -81.71 15.02
CA PRO A 71 -2.46 -81.12 13.85
C PRO A 71 -1.45 -80.82 12.74
N SER A 72 -1.88 -80.98 11.50
CA SER A 72 -1.11 -80.73 10.29
C SER A 72 -0.97 -79.18 10.06
N LEU A 73 -0.18 -78.56 10.86
CA LEU A 73 0.08 -77.13 10.71
C LEU A 73 1.30 -76.86 9.82
N PRO A 74 1.27 -75.83 8.98
CA PRO A 74 2.44 -75.46 8.21
C PRO A 74 3.60 -75.04 9.20
N ASP A 75 4.67 -75.82 9.09
CA ASP A 75 5.83 -75.72 10.02
C ASP A 75 6.76 -74.55 9.68
N GLY A 76 6.38 -73.68 8.72
CA GLY A 76 7.20 -72.54 8.29
C GLY A 76 8.51 -72.94 7.60
N SER A 77 8.74 -74.27 7.45
CA SER A 77 9.91 -74.85 6.77
C SER A 77 9.67 -74.97 5.26
N ASP A 78 8.41 -74.92 4.81
CA ASP A 78 8.08 -74.99 3.39
C ASP A 78 8.52 -73.69 2.68
N VAL A 79 9.18 -73.91 1.55
CA VAL A 79 9.72 -72.86 0.69
C VAL A 79 8.59 -71.87 0.31
N GLY A 80 8.56 -70.71 0.97
CA GLY A 80 7.60 -69.65 0.68
C GLY A 80 6.66 -69.21 1.82
N MET A 81 6.66 -69.83 3.00
CA MET A 81 5.88 -69.47 4.18
C MET A 81 6.79 -69.13 5.37
N PRO A 82 7.25 -67.88 5.53
CA PRO A 82 8.16 -67.51 6.61
C PRO A 82 7.48 -67.38 7.98
N ASP A 83 6.15 -67.43 8.05
CA ASP A 83 5.41 -67.27 9.30
C ASP A 83 5.09 -68.64 9.93
N ARG A 84 5.57 -68.85 11.17
CA ARG A 84 5.31 -70.09 11.92
C ARG A 84 3.98 -70.02 12.62
N VAL A 85 3.17 -71.04 12.49
CA VAL A 85 1.91 -71.25 13.20
C VAL A 85 2.13 -72.16 14.40
N LEU A 86 1.75 -71.70 15.55
CA LEU A 86 1.87 -72.44 16.80
C LEU A 86 0.50 -72.54 17.47
N TYR A 87 0.18 -73.69 18.03
CA TYR A 87 -1.03 -73.86 18.80
C TYR A 87 -0.75 -74.31 20.22
N THR A 88 -1.65 -74.00 21.15
CA THR A 88 -1.60 -74.45 22.53
C THR A 88 -3.04 -74.63 23.03
N VAL A 89 -3.31 -75.79 23.60
CA VAL A 89 -4.57 -76.06 24.30
C VAL A 89 -4.34 -75.99 25.78
N THR A 90 -5.18 -75.21 26.46
CA THR A 90 -5.08 -74.99 27.94
C THR A 90 -6.43 -75.34 28.56
N ASP A 91 -6.40 -75.71 29.85
CA ASP A 91 -7.61 -75.83 30.68
C ASP A 91 -8.03 -74.48 31.24
N SER A 92 -9.10 -74.45 32.02
CA SER A 92 -9.64 -73.27 32.68
C SER A 92 -8.66 -72.62 33.71
N GLU A 93 -7.63 -73.35 34.15
CA GLU A 93 -6.58 -72.85 35.05
C GLU A 93 -5.33 -72.37 34.31
N GLY A 94 -5.36 -72.49 32.97
CA GLY A 94 -4.22 -72.09 32.12
C GLY A 94 -3.09 -73.10 32.05
N ARG A 95 -3.31 -74.34 32.52
CA ARG A 95 -2.34 -75.42 32.36
C ARG A 95 -2.37 -75.97 30.94
N LYS A 96 -1.20 -76.11 30.33
CA LYS A 96 -1.06 -76.68 28.97
C LYS A 96 -1.40 -78.13 28.95
N LEU A 97 -2.34 -78.49 28.09
CA LEU A 97 -2.76 -79.87 27.88
C LEU A 97 -2.15 -80.50 26.61
N ALA A 98 -2.04 -79.69 25.53
CA ALA A 98 -1.46 -80.11 24.25
C ALA A 98 -0.88 -78.90 23.50
N GLY A 99 -0.08 -79.16 22.45
CA GLY A 99 0.41 -78.15 21.53
C GLY A 99 1.91 -78.03 21.44
N ASN A 100 2.39 -77.36 20.35
CA ASN A 100 3.78 -77.10 20.06
C ASN A 100 4.26 -75.73 20.50
N GLY A 101 3.34 -74.89 20.99
CA GLY A 101 3.65 -73.55 21.54
C GLY A 101 3.87 -73.56 23.05
N ASN A 102 4.62 -72.64 23.61
CA ASN A 102 4.62 -72.30 25.00
C ASN A 102 3.44 -71.39 25.32
N THR A 103 2.86 -71.54 26.52
CA THR A 103 1.66 -70.79 26.94
C THR A 103 1.96 -69.28 26.99
N LEU A 104 1.56 -68.57 25.92
CA LEU A 104 1.47 -67.11 25.96
C LEU A 104 0.18 -66.74 26.67
N ARG A 105 0.27 -66.16 27.86
CA ARG A 105 -0.92 -65.58 28.52
C ARG A 105 -1.34 -64.37 27.68
N PRO A 106 -2.62 -64.29 27.16
CA PRO A 106 -3.12 -63.09 26.51
C PRO A 106 -3.08 -61.96 27.54
N LEU A 107 -2.60 -60.78 27.09
CA LEU A 107 -2.49 -59.54 27.93
C LEU A 107 -3.84 -59.06 28.46
N SER A 108 -4.96 -59.58 27.97
CA SER A 108 -6.31 -59.22 28.44
C SER A 108 -7.23 -60.45 28.44
N TYR A 109 -7.21 -61.19 29.55
CA TYR A 109 -8.19 -62.25 29.80
C TYR A 109 -9.50 -61.64 30.33
N ARG A 110 -10.54 -61.59 29.46
CA ARG A 110 -11.92 -61.29 29.88
C ARG A 110 -12.76 -62.58 29.79
N ARG A 111 -13.19 -63.05 30.93
CA ARG A 111 -13.88 -64.34 31.10
C ARG A 111 -15.28 -64.37 30.46
N ASP A 112 -15.81 -63.26 29.96
CA ASP A 112 -17.26 -63.10 29.71
C ASP A 112 -17.64 -62.91 28.23
N ARG A 113 -16.74 -63.18 27.23
CA ARG A 113 -17.10 -63.07 25.80
C ARG A 113 -17.06 -64.41 25.11
N GLU A 114 -18.22 -64.90 24.66
CA GLU A 114 -18.35 -65.91 23.62
C GLU A 114 -17.91 -65.34 22.29
N GLY A 115 -16.86 -65.91 21.68
CA GLY A 115 -16.37 -65.51 20.36
C GLY A 115 -14.82 -65.49 20.24
N PRO A 116 -14.28 -65.39 19.00
CA PRO A 116 -12.84 -65.38 18.75
C PRO A 116 -12.23 -64.09 19.36
N LEU A 117 -11.19 -64.26 20.18
CA LEU A 117 -10.48 -63.16 20.80
C LEU A 117 -9.10 -62.99 20.15
N PHE A 118 -8.91 -61.87 19.44
CA PHE A 118 -7.62 -61.60 18.82
C PHE A 118 -6.74 -60.74 19.74
N SER A 119 -5.47 -61.14 19.91
CA SER A 119 -4.49 -60.44 20.69
C SER A 119 -3.12 -60.38 19.99
N ASN A 120 -2.36 -59.34 20.30
CA ASN A 120 -0.96 -59.23 19.86
C ASN A 120 -0.05 -59.73 20.98
N GLY A 121 0.99 -60.48 20.65
CA GLY A 121 2.00 -60.97 21.57
C GLY A 121 3.42 -60.80 21.00
N GLU A 122 4.40 -61.09 21.83
CA GLU A 122 5.78 -61.16 21.41
C GLU A 122 6.39 -62.45 21.93
N ARG A 123 7.14 -63.12 21.05
CA ARG A 123 7.81 -64.38 21.39
C ARG A 123 9.19 -64.44 20.74
N GLU A 124 10.21 -64.70 21.53
CA GLU A 124 11.60 -64.79 21.05
C GLU A 124 12.05 -63.53 20.26
N GLY A 125 11.53 -62.32 20.67
CA GLY A 125 11.80 -61.09 19.98
C GLY A 125 11.00 -60.86 18.67
N GLN A 126 10.10 -61.84 18.33
CA GLN A 126 9.23 -61.73 17.15
C GLN A 126 7.78 -61.34 17.53
N LYS A 127 7.22 -60.39 16.85
CA LYS A 127 5.80 -60.04 17.03
C LYS A 127 4.91 -61.14 16.50
N THR A 128 3.94 -61.53 17.31
CA THR A 128 2.96 -62.56 16.98
C THR A 128 1.54 -62.03 17.06
N ARG A 129 0.65 -62.59 16.23
CA ARG A 129 -0.79 -62.38 16.32
C ARG A 129 -1.41 -63.68 16.79
N MET A 130 -2.33 -63.62 17.75
CA MET A 130 -2.95 -64.80 18.38
C MET A 130 -4.46 -64.67 18.32
N VAL A 131 -5.13 -65.74 18.03
CA VAL A 131 -6.56 -65.94 18.22
C VAL A 131 -6.80 -66.99 19.32
N SER A 132 -7.73 -66.72 20.21
CA SER A 132 -8.14 -67.63 21.29
C SER A 132 -9.59 -68.04 21.08
N LEU A 133 -9.84 -69.30 21.06
CA LEU A 133 -11.18 -69.93 20.96
C LEU A 133 -11.45 -70.73 22.22
N THR A 134 -12.70 -70.72 22.65
CA THR A 134 -13.14 -71.41 23.88
C THR A 134 -14.13 -72.52 23.50
N PHE A 135 -13.91 -73.76 24.00
CA PHE A 135 -14.69 -74.91 23.71
C PHE A 135 -15.19 -75.57 25.03
N PRO A 136 -16.46 -75.88 25.15
CA PRO A 136 -16.92 -76.69 26.28
C PRO A 136 -16.43 -78.19 26.08
N SER A 137 -16.01 -78.78 27.18
CA SER A 137 -15.49 -80.15 27.24
C SER A 137 -16.01 -80.91 28.43
N SER A 138 -15.96 -82.24 28.41
CA SER A 138 -16.24 -83.15 29.55
C SER A 138 -15.26 -82.89 30.73
N ARG A 139 -14.11 -82.25 30.46
CA ARG A 139 -13.06 -81.88 31.46
C ARG A 139 -13.15 -80.47 31.90
N GLY A 140 -14.23 -79.76 31.57
CA GLY A 140 -14.36 -78.28 31.81
C GLY A 140 -14.20 -77.49 30.53
N ILE A 141 -13.90 -76.21 30.67
CA ILE A 141 -13.68 -75.27 29.51
C ILE A 141 -12.27 -75.42 29.01
N LEU A 142 -12.10 -75.75 27.72
CA LEU A 142 -10.84 -75.75 27.03
C LEU A 142 -10.64 -74.50 26.21
N GLN A 143 -9.41 -74.02 26.20
CA GLN A 143 -9.04 -72.82 25.40
C GLN A 143 -7.96 -73.21 24.37
N LEU A 144 -8.26 -73.00 23.08
CA LEU A 144 -7.32 -73.15 22.01
C LEU A 144 -6.73 -71.75 21.67
N HIS A 145 -5.43 -71.62 21.77
CA HIS A 145 -4.68 -70.46 21.35
C HIS A 145 -3.90 -70.83 20.10
N VAL A 146 -4.16 -70.14 18.98
CA VAL A 146 -3.38 -70.25 17.77
C VAL A 146 -2.68 -68.97 17.50
N SER A 147 -1.36 -68.96 17.35
CA SER A 147 -0.53 -67.78 17.13
C SER A 147 0.32 -67.94 15.88
N GLU A 148 0.47 -66.84 15.14
CA GLU A 148 1.25 -66.79 13.91
C GLU A 148 2.25 -65.60 14.04
N THR A 149 3.49 -65.78 13.55
CA THR A 149 4.46 -64.67 13.48
C THR A 149 3.99 -63.65 12.43
N THR A 150 4.32 -62.39 12.61
CA THR A 150 3.82 -61.29 11.76
C THR A 150 4.90 -60.74 10.80
N GLN A 151 5.91 -61.55 10.45
CA GLN A 151 7.03 -61.11 9.61
C GLN A 151 6.62 -60.77 8.19
N GLN A 152 5.89 -61.65 7.54
CA GLN A 152 5.39 -61.44 6.18
C GLN A 152 4.44 -60.28 6.11
N ARG A 153 3.54 -60.13 7.09
CA ARG A 153 2.63 -59.03 7.24
C ARG A 153 3.36 -57.70 7.39
N GLN A 154 4.44 -57.62 8.23
CA GLN A 154 5.23 -56.44 8.38
C GLN A 154 6.00 -56.08 7.10
N ALA A 155 6.48 -57.06 6.36
CA ALA A 155 7.12 -56.83 5.06
C ALA A 155 6.14 -56.24 4.04
N LEU A 156 4.91 -56.76 3.97
CA LEU A 156 3.84 -56.21 3.11
C LEU A 156 3.44 -54.80 3.52
N ILE A 157 3.25 -54.55 4.82
CA ILE A 157 2.93 -53.17 5.32
C ILE A 157 4.04 -52.21 4.94
N ARG A 158 5.32 -52.58 5.11
CA ARG A 158 6.46 -51.73 4.72
C ARG A 158 6.48 -51.49 3.21
N GLY A 159 6.20 -52.49 2.40
CA GLY A 159 6.10 -52.37 0.94
C GLY A 159 4.98 -51.40 0.51
N ILE A 160 3.79 -51.55 1.09
CA ILE A 160 2.64 -50.67 0.80
C ILE A 160 2.95 -49.20 1.24
N LEU A 161 3.49 -49.05 2.43
CA LEU A 161 3.87 -47.71 2.93
C LEU A 161 4.94 -47.06 2.05
N ALA A 162 5.96 -47.80 1.63
CA ALA A 162 6.96 -47.28 0.70
C ALA A 162 6.35 -46.83 -0.64
N ASN A 163 5.43 -47.64 -1.18
CA ASN A 163 4.74 -47.29 -2.42
C ASN A 163 3.79 -46.10 -2.30
N ILE A 164 3.34 -45.75 -1.10
CA ILE A 164 2.53 -44.54 -0.85
C ILE A 164 3.43 -43.34 -0.58
N VAL A 165 4.42 -43.49 0.32
CA VAL A 165 5.22 -42.37 0.81
C VAL A 165 6.20 -41.84 -0.25
N ILE A 166 6.83 -42.74 -1.04
CA ILE A 166 7.83 -42.34 -2.04
C ILE A 166 7.22 -41.48 -3.15
N PRO A 167 6.12 -41.86 -3.82
CA PRO A 167 5.48 -40.99 -4.82
C PRO A 167 4.96 -39.69 -4.23
N GLN A 168 4.41 -39.72 -3.03
CA GLN A 168 3.90 -38.55 -2.34
C GLN A 168 5.02 -37.54 -2.03
N LEU A 169 6.19 -38.03 -1.61
CA LEU A 169 7.37 -37.18 -1.37
C LEU A 169 7.89 -36.56 -2.68
N LEU A 170 7.94 -37.36 -3.76
CA LEU A 170 8.33 -36.87 -5.08
C LEU A 170 7.39 -35.78 -5.59
N LEU A 171 6.08 -36.01 -5.46
CA LEU A 171 5.06 -35.03 -5.86
C LEU A 171 5.14 -33.75 -5.07
N THR A 172 5.42 -33.84 -3.76
CA THR A 172 5.64 -32.69 -2.88
C THR A 172 6.87 -31.88 -3.30
N LEU A 173 7.98 -32.55 -3.66
CA LEU A 173 9.20 -31.90 -4.15
C LEU A 173 8.96 -31.19 -5.48
N ILE A 174 8.24 -31.82 -6.40
CA ILE A 174 7.86 -31.23 -7.70
C ILE A 174 6.99 -29.98 -7.46
N ALA A 175 5.95 -30.09 -6.63
CA ALA A 175 5.07 -28.97 -6.30
C ALA A 175 5.86 -27.79 -5.71
N LEU A 176 6.79 -28.08 -4.81
CA LEU A 176 7.68 -27.08 -4.22
C LEU A 176 8.56 -26.39 -5.27
N ALA A 177 9.12 -27.15 -6.20
CA ALA A 177 9.94 -26.60 -7.29
C ALA A 177 9.12 -25.70 -8.22
N VAL A 178 7.89 -26.12 -8.57
CA VAL A 178 6.98 -25.32 -9.40
C VAL A 178 6.59 -24.02 -8.73
N VAL A 179 6.23 -24.07 -7.44
CA VAL A 179 5.89 -22.87 -6.64
C VAL A 179 7.09 -21.92 -6.53
N TRP A 180 8.27 -22.47 -6.23
CA TRP A 180 9.51 -21.66 -6.15
C TRP A 180 9.82 -20.96 -7.47
N TYR A 181 9.72 -21.69 -8.60
CA TYR A 181 9.96 -21.14 -9.92
C TYR A 181 8.92 -20.09 -10.31
N GLY A 182 7.63 -20.37 -10.08
CA GLY A 182 6.53 -19.44 -10.36
C GLY A 182 6.66 -18.14 -9.56
N LEU A 183 6.98 -18.24 -8.26
CA LEU A 183 7.18 -17.08 -7.39
C LEU A 183 8.39 -16.24 -7.83
N LYS A 184 9.50 -16.91 -8.23
CA LYS A 184 10.69 -16.24 -8.74
C LYS A 184 10.41 -15.48 -10.04
N GLN A 185 9.65 -16.08 -10.94
CA GLN A 185 9.32 -15.47 -12.23
C GLN A 185 8.26 -14.37 -12.10
N GLY A 186 7.24 -14.58 -11.26
CA GLY A 186 6.18 -13.59 -11.02
C GLY A 186 6.66 -12.32 -10.33
N LEU A 187 7.67 -12.41 -9.45
CA LEU A 187 8.23 -11.24 -8.74
C LEU A 187 9.39 -10.54 -9.47
N ARG A 188 9.91 -11.14 -10.55
CA ARG A 188 11.01 -10.55 -11.33
C ARG A 188 10.72 -9.15 -11.90
N PRO A 189 9.50 -8.81 -12.36
CA PRO A 189 9.16 -7.46 -12.80
C PRO A 189 9.29 -6.41 -11.69
N LEU A 190 8.95 -6.75 -10.44
CA LEU A 190 9.10 -5.86 -9.28
C LEU A 190 10.57 -5.57 -8.97
N ASP A 191 11.44 -6.58 -9.09
CA ASP A 191 12.88 -6.38 -8.90
C ASP A 191 13.45 -5.46 -9.99
N ARG A 192 12.98 -5.55 -11.23
CA ARG A 192 13.35 -4.65 -12.33
C ARG A 192 12.90 -3.22 -12.07
N LEU A 193 11.61 -3.03 -11.71
CA LEU A 193 11.09 -1.72 -11.37
C LEU A 193 11.88 -1.06 -10.23
N ARG A 194 12.20 -1.84 -9.19
CA ARG A 194 13.05 -1.35 -8.10
C ARG A 194 14.42 -0.91 -8.60
N PHE A 195 15.04 -1.70 -9.47
CA PHE A 195 16.34 -1.38 -10.07
C PHE A 195 16.26 -0.12 -10.92
N ASP A 196 15.24 0.01 -11.76
CA ASP A 196 15.02 1.17 -12.63
C ASP A 196 14.82 2.44 -11.82
N VAL A 197 14.02 2.38 -10.75
CA VAL A 197 13.80 3.52 -9.86
C VAL A 197 15.05 3.90 -9.06
N LEU A 198 15.80 2.92 -8.51
CA LEU A 198 17.00 3.20 -7.71
C LEU A 198 18.19 3.72 -8.52
N ASN A 199 18.33 3.28 -9.77
CA ASN A 199 19.44 3.70 -10.64
C ASN A 199 19.09 4.89 -11.52
N ARG A 200 17.91 5.46 -11.37
CA ARG A 200 17.47 6.62 -12.13
C ARG A 200 18.27 7.85 -11.72
N LYS A 201 18.70 8.64 -12.72
CA LYS A 201 19.32 9.93 -12.47
C LYS A 201 18.30 10.86 -11.81
N ARG A 202 18.76 11.80 -10.99
CA ARG A 202 17.88 12.74 -10.26
C ARG A 202 16.97 13.55 -11.17
N ASP A 203 17.37 13.80 -12.39
CA ASP A 203 16.65 14.64 -13.37
C ASP A 203 15.83 13.80 -14.38
N ASP A 204 15.88 12.47 -14.28
CA ASP A 204 15.14 11.59 -15.19
C ASP A 204 13.72 11.36 -14.66
N LEU A 205 12.76 12.13 -15.16
CA LEU A 205 11.32 12.03 -14.86
C LEU A 205 10.54 11.33 -15.98
N SER A 206 11.20 10.48 -16.80
CA SER A 206 10.51 9.70 -17.82
C SER A 206 9.54 8.68 -17.19
N GLN A 207 8.53 8.28 -17.93
CA GLN A 207 7.55 7.29 -17.43
C GLN A 207 8.20 5.91 -17.25
N LEU A 208 7.72 5.15 -16.26
CA LEU A 208 8.08 3.76 -16.04
C LEU A 208 7.33 2.88 -17.05
N ASP A 209 8.03 1.95 -17.69
CA ASP A 209 7.41 1.00 -18.62
C ASP A 209 6.64 -0.09 -17.84
N GLY A 210 5.32 0.02 -17.84
CA GLY A 210 4.40 -0.95 -17.25
C GLY A 210 3.97 -2.08 -18.20
N SER A 211 4.44 -2.12 -19.46
CA SER A 211 3.94 -3.06 -20.48
C SER A 211 4.13 -4.53 -20.11
N LYS A 212 5.20 -4.86 -19.38
CA LYS A 212 5.56 -6.22 -18.95
C LYS A 212 5.20 -6.51 -17.48
N ALA A 213 4.51 -5.59 -16.81
CA ALA A 213 4.13 -5.76 -15.42
C ALA A 213 2.85 -6.61 -15.31
N PRO A 214 2.74 -7.47 -14.26
CA PRO A 214 1.50 -8.14 -13.91
C PRO A 214 0.34 -7.15 -13.71
N ALA A 215 -0.89 -7.60 -13.97
CA ALA A 215 -2.09 -6.76 -13.86
C ALA A 215 -2.22 -6.11 -12.47
N GLU A 216 -1.81 -6.81 -11.43
CA GLU A 216 -1.86 -6.37 -10.03
C GLU A 216 -0.87 -5.22 -9.72
N VAL A 217 0.17 -5.07 -10.53
CA VAL A 217 1.23 -4.06 -10.33
C VAL A 217 0.99 -2.82 -11.19
N ARG A 218 0.24 -2.92 -12.30
CA ARG A 218 -0.04 -1.80 -13.20
C ARG A 218 -0.62 -0.57 -12.49
N PRO A 219 -1.63 -0.68 -11.61
CA PRO A 219 -2.16 0.50 -10.92
C PRO A 219 -1.13 1.26 -10.10
N LEU A 220 -0.14 0.54 -9.54
CA LEU A 220 0.98 1.16 -8.81
C LEU A 220 1.91 1.93 -9.77
N ILE A 221 2.21 1.34 -10.93
CA ILE A 221 3.04 2.00 -11.95
C ILE A 221 2.35 3.25 -12.48
N ASP A 222 1.05 3.18 -12.75
CA ASP A 222 0.25 4.31 -13.22
C ASP A 222 0.23 5.44 -12.19
N ALA A 223 0.05 5.11 -10.90
CA ALA A 223 0.11 6.10 -9.82
C ALA A 223 1.50 6.76 -9.69
N VAL A 224 2.58 5.99 -9.88
CA VAL A 224 3.95 6.54 -9.89
C VAL A 224 4.17 7.41 -11.10
N ASN A 225 3.70 7.01 -12.29
CA ASN A 225 3.80 7.82 -13.51
C ASN A 225 3.04 9.14 -13.40
N ASP A 226 1.85 9.14 -12.78
CA ASP A 226 1.09 10.34 -12.46
C ASP A 226 1.89 11.28 -11.54
N LEU A 227 2.52 10.74 -10.52
CA LEU A 227 3.37 11.52 -9.60
C LEU A 227 4.59 12.12 -10.34
N LEU A 228 5.24 11.34 -11.20
CA LEU A 228 6.39 11.80 -12.01
C LEU A 228 5.98 12.92 -12.98
N GLU A 229 4.80 12.82 -13.61
CA GLU A 229 4.30 13.86 -14.50
C GLU A 229 3.98 15.15 -13.75
N ARG A 230 3.34 15.07 -12.58
CA ARG A 230 3.12 16.23 -11.69
C ARG A 230 4.45 16.87 -11.27
N LEU A 231 5.43 16.06 -10.87
CA LEU A 231 6.74 16.55 -10.48
C LEU A 231 7.45 17.26 -11.65
N LYS A 232 7.37 16.69 -12.86
CA LYS A 232 7.91 17.29 -14.09
C LYS A 232 7.26 18.65 -14.39
N GLN A 233 5.94 18.77 -14.24
CA GLN A 233 5.21 20.04 -14.41
C GLN A 233 5.67 21.10 -13.39
N VAL A 234 5.81 20.72 -12.12
CA VAL A 234 6.30 21.60 -11.06
C VAL A 234 7.74 22.07 -11.35
N MET A 235 8.62 21.15 -11.70
CA MET A 235 10.02 21.50 -12.04
C MET A 235 10.12 22.39 -13.28
N ALA A 236 9.32 22.13 -14.31
CA ALA A 236 9.27 22.97 -15.50
C ALA A 236 8.73 24.40 -15.19
N ALA A 237 7.74 24.48 -14.32
CA ALA A 237 7.22 25.78 -13.86
C ALA A 237 8.28 26.53 -13.05
N GLN A 238 8.99 25.85 -12.14
CA GLN A 238 10.07 26.44 -11.35
C GLN A 238 11.24 26.93 -12.22
N GLN A 239 11.66 26.13 -13.23
CA GLN A 239 12.71 26.55 -14.14
C GLN A 239 12.31 27.80 -14.95
N ARG A 240 11.07 27.83 -15.48
CA ARG A 240 10.55 29.02 -16.15
C ARG A 240 10.54 30.24 -15.23
N PHE A 241 10.05 30.09 -14.01
CA PHE A 241 10.04 31.17 -13.03
C PHE A 241 11.44 31.75 -12.78
N VAL A 242 12.44 30.90 -12.56
CA VAL A 242 13.84 31.34 -12.34
C VAL A 242 14.40 32.05 -13.58
N ALA A 243 14.15 31.53 -14.78
CA ALA A 243 14.62 32.13 -16.03
C ALA A 243 13.98 33.50 -16.25
N ASP A 244 12.67 33.62 -16.05
CA ASP A 244 11.93 34.88 -16.23
C ASP A 244 12.32 35.91 -15.18
N ALA A 245 12.47 35.52 -13.89
CA ALA A 245 12.95 36.34 -12.82
C ALA A 245 14.35 36.91 -13.13
N ALA A 246 15.27 36.06 -13.60
CA ALA A 246 16.62 36.50 -14.00
C ALA A 246 16.58 37.49 -15.18
N HIS A 247 15.69 37.28 -16.14
CA HIS A 247 15.52 38.19 -17.28
C HIS A 247 14.96 39.57 -16.82
N GLN A 248 13.94 39.54 -15.99
CA GLN A 248 13.30 40.78 -15.47
C GLN A 248 14.22 41.58 -14.52
N LEU A 249 15.10 40.93 -13.77
CA LEU A 249 16.11 41.60 -12.95
C LEU A 249 17.23 42.20 -13.81
N ARG A 250 17.63 41.52 -14.89
CA ARG A 250 18.73 42.03 -15.74
C ARG A 250 18.45 43.41 -16.32
N THR A 251 17.20 43.67 -16.73
CA THR A 251 16.81 44.95 -17.35
C THR A 251 17.02 46.18 -16.44
N PRO A 252 16.49 46.24 -15.19
CA PRO A 252 16.74 47.36 -14.31
C PRO A 252 18.20 47.48 -13.92
N PHE A 253 18.92 46.39 -13.70
CA PHE A 253 20.36 46.47 -13.37
C PHE A 253 21.20 46.95 -14.55
N ALA A 254 20.86 46.58 -15.79
CA ALA A 254 21.54 47.16 -16.96
C ALA A 254 21.28 48.67 -17.09
N GLY A 255 20.02 49.09 -16.84
CA GLY A 255 19.67 50.53 -16.80
C GLY A 255 20.44 51.26 -15.73
N LEU A 256 20.51 50.72 -14.50
CA LEU A 256 21.30 51.31 -13.38
C LEU A 256 22.76 51.44 -13.76
N LYS A 257 23.38 50.43 -14.35
CA LYS A 257 24.77 50.47 -14.80
C LYS A 257 24.99 51.59 -15.81
N THR A 258 24.16 51.66 -16.86
CA THR A 258 24.27 52.66 -17.93
C THR A 258 24.13 54.08 -17.36
N GLN A 259 23.12 54.31 -16.51
CA GLN A 259 22.90 55.65 -15.92
C GLN A 259 24.01 56.04 -14.92
N SER A 260 24.57 55.10 -14.18
CA SER A 260 25.72 55.28 -13.30
C SER A 260 26.96 55.68 -14.11
N GLU A 261 27.24 55.00 -15.22
CA GLU A 261 28.35 55.33 -16.10
C GLU A 261 28.19 56.73 -16.74
N LEU A 262 26.96 57.11 -17.12
CA LEU A 262 26.65 58.44 -17.64
C LEU A 262 26.85 59.53 -16.57
N ALA A 263 26.39 59.32 -15.36
CA ALA A 263 26.56 60.23 -14.25
C ALA A 263 28.04 60.45 -13.88
N LEU A 264 28.84 59.39 -13.94
CA LEU A 264 30.28 59.47 -13.65
C LEU A 264 31.08 60.18 -14.75
N ARG A 265 30.65 60.09 -16.03
CA ARG A 265 31.37 60.67 -17.20
C ARG A 265 30.92 62.09 -17.56
N SER A 266 29.75 62.54 -17.04
CA SER A 266 29.21 63.84 -17.40
C SER A 266 29.76 64.92 -16.46
N ASP A 267 30.23 66.06 -16.96
CA ASP A 267 30.56 67.25 -16.15
C ASP A 267 29.37 68.20 -16.07
N ASP A 268 28.30 67.96 -16.83
CA ASP A 268 27.10 68.80 -16.84
C ASP A 268 26.20 68.45 -15.63
N PRO A 269 25.90 69.45 -14.75
CA PRO A 269 25.07 69.23 -13.56
C PRO A 269 23.65 68.74 -13.89
N GLU A 270 23.02 69.23 -14.94
CA GLU A 270 21.66 68.88 -15.30
C GLU A 270 21.60 67.37 -15.76
N ARG A 271 22.59 66.97 -16.57
CA ARG A 271 22.71 65.57 -16.99
C ARG A 271 22.99 64.62 -15.80
N LYS A 272 23.84 65.07 -14.86
CA LYS A 272 24.08 64.32 -13.61
C LYS A 272 22.79 64.10 -12.82
N GLN A 273 22.02 65.19 -12.62
CA GLN A 273 20.78 65.14 -11.90
C GLN A 273 19.75 64.25 -12.58
N HIS A 274 19.65 64.30 -13.90
CA HIS A 274 18.79 63.44 -14.68
C HIS A 274 19.18 61.97 -14.55
N ALA A 275 20.47 61.64 -14.66
CA ALA A 275 20.99 60.29 -14.48
C ALA A 275 20.73 59.76 -13.05
N LEU A 276 20.94 60.58 -12.01
CA LEU A 276 20.64 60.22 -10.62
C LEU A 276 19.15 59.96 -10.39
N LYS A 277 18.26 60.75 -11.01
CA LYS A 277 16.81 60.53 -10.95
C LYS A 277 16.43 59.20 -11.60
N HIS A 278 17.02 58.83 -12.73
CA HIS A 278 16.82 57.53 -13.38
C HIS A 278 17.37 56.37 -12.56
N ILE A 279 18.52 56.54 -11.91
CA ILE A 279 19.09 55.55 -10.98
C ILE A 279 18.10 55.30 -9.85
N HIS A 280 17.59 56.38 -9.21
CA HIS A 280 16.61 56.27 -8.12
C HIS A 280 15.35 55.52 -8.55
N THR A 281 14.77 55.90 -9.70
CA THR A 281 13.55 55.24 -10.24
C THR A 281 13.80 53.76 -10.57
N SER A 282 14.94 53.44 -11.21
CA SER A 282 15.31 52.07 -11.54
C SER A 282 15.55 51.21 -10.30
N THR A 283 16.13 51.79 -9.24
CA THR A 283 16.33 51.13 -7.93
C THR A 283 14.99 50.82 -7.27
N GLN A 284 14.06 51.79 -7.25
CA GLN A 284 12.70 51.58 -6.72
C GLN A 284 11.98 50.50 -7.49
N HIS A 285 12.13 50.47 -8.82
CA HIS A 285 11.55 49.40 -9.65
C HIS A 285 12.15 48.03 -9.32
N GLY A 286 13.48 47.95 -9.16
CA GLY A 286 14.17 46.71 -8.77
C GLY A 286 13.73 46.18 -7.40
N ILE A 287 13.62 47.05 -6.39
CA ILE A 287 13.14 46.70 -5.03
C ILE A 287 11.70 46.13 -5.12
N ARG A 288 10.82 46.81 -5.87
CA ARG A 288 9.44 46.36 -6.07
C ARG A 288 9.38 44.99 -6.71
N LEU A 289 10.19 44.75 -7.76
CA LEU A 289 10.28 43.46 -8.41
C LEU A 289 10.76 42.35 -7.48
N VAL A 290 11.80 42.61 -6.67
CA VAL A 290 12.27 41.60 -5.67
C VAL A 290 11.18 41.27 -4.65
N ASN A 291 10.47 42.27 -4.15
CA ASN A 291 9.37 42.03 -3.21
C ASN A 291 8.25 41.22 -3.85
N GLN A 292 7.89 41.48 -5.11
CA GLN A 292 6.92 40.69 -5.86
C GLN A 292 7.37 39.24 -6.07
N LEU A 293 8.65 38.99 -6.34
CA LEU A 293 9.20 37.65 -6.45
C LEU A 293 9.18 36.89 -5.12
N LEU A 294 9.51 37.57 -4.02
CA LEU A 294 9.45 36.98 -2.67
C LEU A 294 8.00 36.66 -2.26
N ALA A 295 7.04 37.49 -2.63
CA ALA A 295 5.64 37.27 -2.38
C ALA A 295 5.12 35.99 -3.12
N LEU A 296 5.46 35.89 -4.39
CA LEU A 296 5.14 34.67 -5.16
C LEU A 296 5.74 33.43 -4.53
N ALA A 297 7.01 33.47 -4.09
CA ALA A 297 7.67 32.33 -3.45
C ALA A 297 7.03 31.96 -2.11
N ARG A 298 6.52 32.92 -1.33
CA ARG A 298 5.81 32.66 -0.06
C ARG A 298 4.43 32.08 -0.24
N ASN A 299 3.76 32.41 -1.34
CA ASN A 299 2.38 31.98 -1.61
C ASN A 299 2.29 30.70 -2.45
N GLU A 300 3.43 30.09 -2.88
CA GLU A 300 3.41 28.81 -3.59
C GLU A 300 2.82 27.66 -2.74
N PRO A 301 2.07 26.74 -3.36
CA PRO A 301 1.50 25.58 -2.66
C PRO A 301 2.62 24.73 -2.03
N GLY A 302 2.69 24.68 -0.71
CA GLY A 302 3.71 23.96 0.07
C GLY A 302 4.65 24.84 0.89
N GLY A 303 4.60 26.18 0.73
CA GLY A 303 5.39 27.14 1.48
C GLY A 303 4.62 27.84 2.59
N GLN A 304 4.50 27.34 3.74
CA GLN A 304 3.80 27.73 4.97
C GLN A 304 2.36 27.21 5.07
N SER A 305 2.13 26.46 6.15
CA SER A 305 0.82 26.00 6.59
C SER A 305 -0.13 27.21 6.83
N THR A 306 -1.42 26.99 6.73
CA THR A 306 -2.49 27.93 7.10
C THR A 306 -2.44 28.33 8.58
N ASP A 307 -1.44 27.89 9.34
CA ASP A 307 -1.22 28.19 10.76
C ASP A 307 -0.99 29.68 11.05
N SER A 308 -0.72 30.50 10.01
CA SER A 308 -0.59 31.95 10.12
C SER A 308 -1.89 32.71 9.90
N PHE A 309 -3.01 32.03 9.59
CA PHE A 309 -4.28 32.72 9.36
C PHE A 309 -4.89 33.20 10.67
N THR A 310 -5.26 34.47 10.65
CA THR A 310 -5.96 35.12 11.78
C THR A 310 -7.26 35.75 11.30
N THR A 311 -8.16 36.04 12.22
CA THR A 311 -9.38 36.77 11.90
C THR A 311 -9.01 38.26 11.66
N LEU A 312 -9.32 38.75 10.47
CA LEU A 312 -8.95 40.12 10.03
C LEU A 312 -10.22 40.84 9.62
N ASN A 313 -10.25 42.15 9.96
CA ASN A 313 -11.28 43.06 9.47
C ASN A 313 -10.87 43.58 8.09
N LEU A 314 -11.56 43.12 7.04
CA LEU A 314 -11.25 43.51 5.66
C LEU A 314 -11.51 44.99 5.37
N ASN A 315 -12.49 45.64 6.03
CA ASN A 315 -12.73 47.07 5.93
C ASN A 315 -11.51 47.88 6.39
N GLN A 316 -10.99 47.55 7.58
CA GLN A 316 -9.84 48.26 8.13
C GLN A 316 -8.61 48.09 7.24
N LEU A 317 -8.32 46.86 6.83
CA LEU A 317 -7.17 46.53 5.97
C LEU A 317 -7.25 47.29 4.63
N ALA A 318 -8.45 47.27 3.99
CA ALA A 318 -8.66 47.93 2.72
C ALA A 318 -8.56 49.47 2.84
N GLN A 319 -9.11 50.04 3.91
CA GLN A 319 -9.01 51.47 4.17
C GLN A 319 -7.57 51.91 4.39
N GLU A 320 -6.81 51.22 5.27
CA GLU A 320 -5.40 51.52 5.53
C GLU A 320 -4.56 51.41 4.23
N CYS A 321 -4.80 50.39 3.44
CA CYS A 321 -4.12 50.25 2.17
C CYS A 321 -4.45 51.38 1.19
N THR A 322 -5.73 51.74 1.04
CA THR A 322 -6.17 52.84 0.15
C THR A 322 -5.55 54.16 0.54
N VAL A 323 -5.52 54.48 1.84
CA VAL A 323 -4.90 55.74 2.34
C VAL A 323 -3.43 55.85 1.94
N ASN A 324 -2.68 54.77 1.96
CA ASN A 324 -1.26 54.75 1.56
C ASN A 324 -1.03 55.12 0.07
N TRP A 325 -2.04 54.97 -0.77
CA TRP A 325 -1.97 55.25 -2.20
C TRP A 325 -2.53 56.63 -2.61
N VAL A 326 -3.17 57.33 -1.69
CA VAL A 326 -3.81 58.64 -1.99
C VAL A 326 -2.80 59.65 -2.57
N GLN A 327 -1.59 59.74 -2.00
CA GLN A 327 -0.57 60.67 -2.49
C GLN A 327 -0.19 60.41 -3.96
N MET A 328 -0.03 59.11 -4.33
CA MET A 328 0.32 58.70 -5.68
C MET A 328 -0.83 58.91 -6.67
N ALA A 329 -2.06 58.70 -6.22
CA ALA A 329 -3.25 59.00 -7.02
C ALA A 329 -3.39 60.49 -7.30
N LEU A 330 -3.16 61.35 -6.30
CA LEU A 330 -3.16 62.81 -6.43
C LEU A 330 -2.11 63.34 -7.42
N GLU A 331 -0.92 62.72 -7.49
CA GLU A 331 0.12 63.08 -8.47
C GLU A 331 -0.31 62.91 -9.91
N LYS A 332 -1.31 62.02 -10.16
CA LYS A 332 -1.96 61.76 -11.46
C LYS A 332 -3.33 62.43 -11.58
N ASN A 333 -3.76 63.24 -10.62
CA ASN A 333 -5.11 63.82 -10.52
C ASN A 333 -6.22 62.73 -10.56
N ILE A 334 -5.95 61.53 -10.03
CA ILE A 334 -6.94 60.43 -9.97
C ILE A 334 -7.70 60.59 -8.65
N ASP A 335 -9.03 60.48 -8.75
CA ASP A 335 -9.91 60.37 -7.59
C ASP A 335 -9.92 58.94 -7.08
N LEU A 336 -9.31 58.72 -5.89
CA LEU A 336 -9.23 57.40 -5.24
C LEU A 336 -10.17 57.35 -4.04
N GLY A 337 -11.28 56.66 -4.18
CA GLY A 337 -12.32 56.48 -3.15
C GLY A 337 -12.27 55.12 -2.45
N PHE A 338 -12.75 55.10 -1.19
CA PHE A 338 -12.99 53.88 -0.43
C PHE A 338 -14.45 53.82 0.03
N GLU A 339 -15.12 52.69 -0.29
CA GLU A 339 -16.48 52.38 0.12
C GLU A 339 -16.46 51.13 1.04
N GLY A 340 -16.56 51.36 2.35
CA GLY A 340 -16.58 50.26 3.32
C GLY A 340 -17.98 49.66 3.53
N SER A 341 -18.05 48.42 3.98
CA SER A 341 -19.28 47.81 4.48
C SER A 341 -19.69 48.45 5.80
N PRO A 342 -20.99 48.72 6.03
CA PRO A 342 -21.47 49.15 7.34
C PRO A 342 -21.31 48.08 8.43
N GLU A 343 -21.19 46.81 8.03
CA GLU A 343 -20.99 45.64 8.89
C GLU A 343 -19.51 45.24 8.91
N LYS A 344 -19.08 44.47 9.96
CA LYS A 344 -17.71 43.97 10.05
C LYS A 344 -17.50 42.85 9.04
N ALA A 345 -16.84 43.12 7.92
CA ALA A 345 -16.41 42.12 6.96
C ALA A 345 -15.17 41.37 7.53
N GLU A 346 -15.39 40.31 8.29
CA GLU A 346 -14.32 39.50 8.87
C GLU A 346 -13.94 38.33 7.93
N VAL A 347 -12.63 38.16 7.71
CA VAL A 347 -12.07 37.09 6.90
C VAL A 347 -10.96 36.36 7.66
N GLN A 348 -10.78 35.08 7.38
CA GLN A 348 -9.62 34.28 7.83
C GLN A 348 -8.49 34.43 6.82
N GLY A 349 -7.35 34.98 7.26
CA GLY A 349 -6.25 35.18 6.32
C GLY A 349 -4.95 35.66 6.96
N ASP A 350 -3.95 35.80 6.09
CA ASP A 350 -2.66 36.44 6.42
C ASP A 350 -2.72 37.89 5.99
N ALA A 351 -2.64 38.80 6.98
CA ALA A 351 -2.71 40.26 6.77
C ALA A 351 -1.70 40.76 5.74
N ASN A 352 -0.46 40.27 5.79
CA ASN A 352 0.59 40.70 4.88
C ASN A 352 0.29 40.31 3.43
N SER A 353 -0.18 39.05 3.19
CA SER A 353 -0.54 38.60 1.87
C SER A 353 -1.75 39.33 1.31
N LEU A 354 -2.78 39.60 2.14
CA LEU A 354 -3.96 40.36 1.71
C LEU A 354 -3.63 41.82 1.43
N MET A 355 -2.77 42.48 2.24
CA MET A 355 -2.29 43.84 2.00
C MET A 355 -1.48 43.90 0.71
N GLU A 356 -0.62 42.91 0.44
CA GLU A 356 0.16 42.84 -0.80
C GLU A 356 -0.72 42.66 -2.03
N MET A 357 -1.74 41.78 -1.94
CA MET A 357 -2.73 41.58 -2.98
C MET A 357 -3.44 42.91 -3.32
N LEU A 358 -3.92 43.62 -2.32
CA LEU A 358 -4.63 44.87 -2.50
C LEU A 358 -3.70 45.96 -3.05
N ASN A 359 -2.46 46.07 -2.58
CA ASN A 359 -1.45 46.95 -3.15
C ASN A 359 -1.21 46.72 -4.64
N ASN A 360 -1.17 45.44 -5.06
CA ASN A 360 -1.02 45.11 -6.49
C ASN A 360 -2.28 45.50 -7.33
N LEU A 361 -3.49 45.39 -6.76
CA LEU A 361 -4.70 45.82 -7.42
C LEU A 361 -4.75 47.36 -7.57
N ILE A 362 -4.43 48.09 -6.50
CA ILE A 362 -4.45 49.56 -6.53
C ILE A 362 -3.31 50.13 -7.41
N ASP A 363 -2.09 49.57 -7.35
CA ASP A 363 -1.00 49.93 -8.27
C ASP A 363 -1.39 49.76 -9.74
N ASN A 364 -2.03 48.62 -10.07
CA ASN A 364 -2.53 48.41 -11.41
C ASN A 364 -3.62 49.40 -11.81
N ALA A 365 -4.59 49.65 -10.95
CA ALA A 365 -5.65 50.64 -11.22
C ALA A 365 -5.06 52.04 -11.47
N ILE A 366 -4.17 52.54 -10.58
CA ILE A 366 -3.52 53.87 -10.74
C ILE A 366 -2.70 53.91 -12.06
N ARG A 367 -2.03 52.84 -12.40
CA ARG A 367 -1.19 52.77 -13.58
C ARG A 367 -1.97 52.89 -14.89
N TYR A 368 -3.10 52.19 -14.98
CA TYR A 368 -3.89 52.06 -16.21
C TYR A 368 -5.02 53.11 -16.30
N THR A 369 -5.38 53.74 -15.18
CA THR A 369 -6.35 54.85 -15.18
C THR A 369 -5.72 56.09 -15.81
N PRO A 370 -6.40 56.79 -16.75
CA PRO A 370 -5.94 58.03 -17.31
C PRO A 370 -5.96 59.17 -16.25
N ASP A 371 -5.29 60.25 -16.58
CA ASP A 371 -5.32 61.47 -15.74
C ASP A 371 -6.78 61.92 -15.56
N SER A 372 -7.12 62.38 -14.36
CA SER A 372 -8.48 62.78 -13.96
C SER A 372 -9.52 61.67 -13.99
N GLY A 373 -9.04 60.40 -13.94
CA GLY A 373 -9.91 59.25 -13.78
C GLY A 373 -10.31 59.03 -12.33
N HIS A 374 -11.05 57.96 -12.10
CA HIS A 374 -11.45 57.55 -10.73
C HIS A 374 -11.24 56.07 -10.51
N ILE A 375 -10.93 55.72 -9.25
CA ILE A 375 -10.70 54.38 -8.75
C ILE A 375 -11.49 54.21 -7.46
N THR A 376 -12.27 53.14 -7.35
CA THR A 376 -13.03 52.83 -6.13
C THR A 376 -12.57 51.49 -5.57
N VAL A 377 -12.10 51.51 -4.32
CA VAL A 377 -11.88 50.29 -3.52
C VAL A 377 -13.14 50.05 -2.69
N SER A 378 -13.77 48.92 -2.81
CA SER A 378 -14.99 48.65 -2.02
C SER A 378 -14.92 47.31 -1.29
N VAL A 379 -15.52 47.32 -0.09
CA VAL A 379 -15.71 46.12 0.72
C VAL A 379 -17.21 45.95 0.97
N ARG A 380 -17.75 44.79 0.69
CA ARG A 380 -19.17 44.48 0.92
C ARG A 380 -19.29 43.16 1.63
N GLU A 381 -20.20 43.07 2.59
CA GLU A 381 -20.62 41.81 3.15
C GLU A 381 -21.75 41.21 2.31
N THR A 382 -21.66 39.92 2.04
CA THR A 382 -22.64 39.18 1.26
C THR A 382 -23.07 37.92 2.04
N LEU A 383 -24.20 37.32 1.68
CA LEU A 383 -24.65 36.05 2.26
C LEU A 383 -23.64 34.89 2.13
N GLN A 384 -22.68 35.02 1.24
CA GLN A 384 -21.66 34.00 0.96
C GLN A 384 -20.28 34.34 1.54
N GLY A 385 -20.14 35.46 2.28
CA GLY A 385 -18.91 35.94 2.86
C GLY A 385 -18.61 37.39 2.49
N ALA A 386 -17.37 37.84 2.68
CA ALA A 386 -16.94 39.19 2.38
C ALA A 386 -16.41 39.33 0.94
N GLU A 387 -16.80 40.39 0.24
CA GLU A 387 -16.31 40.73 -1.10
C GLU A 387 -15.47 42.00 -1.05
N LEU A 388 -14.23 41.93 -1.56
CA LEU A 388 -13.34 43.03 -1.79
C LEU A 388 -13.29 43.31 -3.30
N SER A 389 -13.49 44.53 -3.76
CA SER A 389 -13.30 44.89 -5.16
C SER A 389 -12.51 46.17 -5.36
N VAL A 390 -11.78 46.22 -6.47
CA VAL A 390 -11.12 47.43 -6.99
C VAL A 390 -11.65 47.66 -8.40
N GLU A 391 -12.22 48.86 -8.60
CA GLU A 391 -12.82 49.27 -9.87
C GLU A 391 -12.16 50.52 -10.36
N ASP A 392 -11.72 50.56 -11.63
CA ASP A 392 -11.15 51.70 -12.33
C ASP A 392 -11.96 52.07 -13.58
N ASN A 393 -11.81 53.29 -14.04
CA ASN A 393 -12.40 53.76 -15.31
C ASN A 393 -11.38 53.87 -16.44
N GLY A 394 -10.34 53.03 -16.41
CA GLY A 394 -9.32 52.94 -17.45
C GLY A 394 -9.83 52.29 -18.76
N PRO A 395 -8.92 51.88 -19.65
CA PRO A 395 -9.29 51.30 -20.96
C PRO A 395 -9.97 49.92 -20.84
N GLY A 396 -9.92 49.29 -19.66
CA GLY A 396 -10.46 47.92 -19.49
C GLY A 396 -9.55 46.84 -20.05
N ILE A 397 -10.01 45.58 -19.94
CA ILE A 397 -9.31 44.39 -20.44
C ILE A 397 -10.23 43.68 -21.40
N GLU A 398 -9.78 43.49 -22.67
CA GLU A 398 -10.49 42.75 -23.68
C GLU A 398 -10.71 41.28 -23.29
N ALA A 399 -11.85 40.72 -23.70
CA ALA A 399 -12.24 39.35 -23.30
C ALA A 399 -11.17 38.28 -23.57
N GLN A 400 -10.44 38.40 -24.69
CA GLN A 400 -9.37 37.46 -25.06
C GLN A 400 -8.18 37.46 -24.13
N HIS A 401 -8.01 38.50 -23.31
CA HIS A 401 -6.88 38.65 -22.37
C HIS A 401 -7.27 38.35 -20.90
N ARG A 402 -8.59 38.29 -20.58
CA ARG A 402 -9.07 38.22 -19.18
C ARG A 402 -8.57 37.03 -18.38
N GLU A 403 -8.43 35.86 -18.99
CA GLU A 403 -7.87 34.70 -18.33
C GLU A 403 -6.35 34.80 -18.21
N ARG A 404 -5.71 35.30 -19.26
CA ARG A 404 -4.24 35.34 -19.35
C ARG A 404 -3.58 36.42 -18.53
N VAL A 405 -4.30 37.50 -18.17
CA VAL A 405 -3.69 38.59 -17.34
C VAL A 405 -3.31 38.12 -15.94
N PHE A 406 -3.79 36.96 -15.49
CA PHE A 406 -3.40 36.31 -14.24
C PHE A 406 -2.19 35.37 -14.38
N GLU A 407 -1.75 35.11 -15.64
CA GLU A 407 -0.51 34.35 -15.87
C GLU A 407 0.71 35.18 -15.46
N ARG A 408 1.73 34.52 -14.93
CA ARG A 408 3.00 35.17 -14.53
C ARG A 408 3.68 35.80 -15.75
N PHE A 409 4.16 37.06 -15.60
CA PHE A 409 4.84 37.83 -16.63
C PHE A 409 4.02 38.17 -17.89
N TYR A 410 2.73 37.87 -17.89
CA TYR A 410 1.86 38.21 -19.00
C TYR A 410 1.57 39.72 -19.05
N ARG A 411 1.66 40.33 -20.24
CA ARG A 411 1.39 41.72 -20.50
C ARG A 411 0.66 41.90 -21.83
N ILE A 412 -0.29 42.79 -21.87
CA ILE A 412 -0.94 43.21 -23.11
C ILE A 412 0.02 44.14 -23.84
N LEU A 413 0.46 43.75 -25.03
CA LEU A 413 1.38 44.55 -25.85
C LEU A 413 0.68 45.80 -26.37
N GLY A 414 1.39 46.94 -26.38
CA GLY A 414 0.88 48.20 -26.94
C GLY A 414 0.25 49.16 -25.93
N THR A 415 0.18 48.82 -24.65
CA THR A 415 -0.37 49.73 -23.61
C THR A 415 0.56 50.85 -23.17
N GLY A 416 1.83 50.88 -23.62
CA GLY A 416 2.83 51.92 -23.29
C GLY A 416 3.26 51.98 -21.82
N GLN A 417 2.60 51.26 -20.93
CA GLN A 417 2.87 51.25 -19.50
C GLN A 417 3.99 50.25 -19.14
N SER A 418 4.92 50.66 -18.26
CA SER A 418 5.99 49.78 -17.77
C SER A 418 5.49 48.89 -16.61
N GLY A 419 5.81 47.59 -16.60
CA GLY A 419 5.41 46.71 -15.50
C GLY A 419 6.06 45.32 -15.61
N SER A 420 6.14 44.63 -14.45
CA SER A 420 6.71 43.26 -14.38
C SER A 420 5.81 42.15 -14.93
N GLY A 421 4.50 42.41 -15.02
CA GLY A 421 3.50 41.33 -15.32
C GLY A 421 3.29 40.33 -14.17
N LEU A 422 3.71 40.70 -12.95
CA LEU A 422 3.57 39.83 -11.77
C LEU A 422 2.40 40.24 -10.85
N GLY A 423 1.93 41.48 -10.91
CA GLY A 423 0.94 42.02 -9.96
C GLY A 423 -0.36 41.17 -9.92
N LEU A 424 -0.99 40.93 -11.08
CA LEU A 424 -2.23 40.14 -11.13
C LEU A 424 -2.02 38.64 -10.88
N SER A 425 -0.83 38.11 -11.16
CA SER A 425 -0.54 36.71 -10.80
C SER A 425 -0.34 36.55 -9.28
N ILE A 426 0.17 37.56 -8.58
CA ILE A 426 0.20 37.60 -7.10
C ILE A 426 -1.23 37.61 -6.56
N VAL A 427 -2.11 38.44 -7.13
CA VAL A 427 -3.53 38.52 -6.74
C VAL A 427 -4.18 37.14 -6.86
N ALA A 428 -3.97 36.44 -7.97
CA ALA A 428 -4.53 35.11 -8.19
C ALA A 428 -4.00 34.07 -7.20
N GLU A 429 -2.69 34.09 -6.88
CA GLU A 429 -2.07 33.17 -5.93
C GLU A 429 -2.56 33.40 -4.51
N VAL A 430 -2.66 34.66 -4.08
CA VAL A 430 -3.20 35.04 -2.77
C VAL A 430 -4.67 34.67 -2.66
N ALA A 431 -5.49 34.94 -3.69
CA ALA A 431 -6.89 34.52 -3.76
C ALA A 431 -7.04 33.02 -3.57
N LYS A 432 -6.28 32.25 -4.32
CA LYS A 432 -6.26 30.78 -4.23
C LYS A 432 -5.88 30.27 -2.85
N ARG A 433 -4.84 30.85 -2.23
CA ARG A 433 -4.40 30.47 -0.87
C ARG A 433 -5.46 30.73 0.18
N HIS A 434 -6.26 31.81 0.01
CA HIS A 434 -7.33 32.18 0.93
C HIS A 434 -8.69 31.56 0.57
N GLY A 435 -8.76 30.69 -0.46
CA GLY A 435 -10.00 30.10 -0.93
C GLY A 435 -10.99 31.13 -1.49
N ALA A 436 -10.49 32.31 -1.89
CA ALA A 436 -11.31 33.37 -2.43
C ALA A 436 -11.59 33.17 -3.93
N GLU A 437 -12.83 33.41 -4.34
CA GLU A 437 -13.24 33.42 -5.76
C GLU A 437 -12.81 34.76 -6.38
N LEU A 438 -11.95 34.70 -7.41
CA LEU A 438 -11.43 35.85 -8.13
C LEU A 438 -12.24 36.04 -9.43
N LYS A 439 -12.77 37.25 -9.63
CA LYS A 439 -13.55 37.59 -10.81
C LYS A 439 -13.05 38.89 -11.44
N LEU A 440 -12.98 38.93 -12.77
CA LEU A 440 -12.63 40.11 -13.56
C LEU A 440 -13.82 40.48 -14.47
N ASP A 441 -14.39 41.64 -14.24
CA ASP A 441 -15.50 42.17 -15.00
C ASP A 441 -15.12 43.56 -15.63
N THR A 442 -15.96 44.04 -16.49
CA THR A 442 -15.88 45.44 -16.96
C THR A 442 -16.44 46.38 -15.86
N GLY A 443 -15.92 47.59 -15.72
CA GLY A 443 -16.39 48.57 -14.75
C GLY A 443 -17.88 48.89 -14.92
N SER A 444 -18.49 49.44 -13.87
CA SER A 444 -19.93 49.64 -13.76
C SER A 444 -20.51 50.59 -14.84
N ASN A 445 -19.70 51.47 -15.40
CA ASN A 445 -20.06 52.40 -16.46
C ASN A 445 -19.84 51.83 -17.89
N GLY A 446 -19.57 50.52 -18.03
CA GLY A 446 -19.27 49.89 -19.31
C GLY A 446 -17.84 50.10 -19.83
N THR A 447 -17.00 50.82 -19.08
CA THR A 447 -15.57 51.06 -19.34
C THR A 447 -14.77 50.72 -18.09
N GLY A 448 -13.45 50.53 -18.26
CA GLY A 448 -12.56 50.20 -17.10
C GLY A 448 -12.57 48.74 -16.73
N THR A 449 -11.95 48.46 -15.59
CA THR A 449 -11.73 47.11 -15.04
C THR A 449 -12.29 47.06 -13.62
N LYS A 450 -13.02 46.01 -13.31
CA LYS A 450 -13.44 45.65 -11.98
C LYS A 450 -12.89 44.28 -11.62
N ILE A 451 -12.04 44.19 -10.60
CA ILE A 451 -11.54 42.94 -10.04
C ILE A 451 -12.15 42.75 -8.66
N SER A 452 -12.89 41.63 -8.51
CA SER A 452 -13.58 41.30 -7.26
C SER A 452 -13.03 40.00 -6.69
N LEU A 453 -12.86 39.96 -5.36
CA LEU A 453 -12.43 38.77 -4.60
C LEU A 453 -13.51 38.50 -3.55
N ARG A 454 -14.11 37.32 -3.63
CA ARG A 454 -15.11 36.85 -2.67
C ARG A 454 -14.50 35.82 -1.75
N PHE A 455 -14.38 36.18 -0.50
CA PHE A 455 -13.87 35.29 0.56
C PHE A 455 -15.02 34.47 1.13
N PRO A 456 -14.79 33.16 1.43
CA PRO A 456 -15.82 32.31 1.99
C PRO A 456 -16.30 32.82 3.36
N ALA A 457 -17.60 32.62 3.64
CA ALA A 457 -18.16 32.91 4.96
C ALA A 457 -17.49 32.05 6.05
N ARG A 458 -17.44 32.57 7.25
CA ARG A 458 -16.90 31.84 8.41
C ARG A 458 -17.79 30.64 8.71
N GLN A 459 -17.22 29.47 8.90
CA GLN A 459 -17.96 28.23 9.26
C GLN A 459 -18.73 28.31 10.58
N SER A 460 -18.54 29.37 11.39
CA SER A 460 -19.26 29.58 12.65
C SER A 460 -20.65 30.22 12.49
N ASP A 461 -21.02 30.74 11.32
CA ASP A 461 -22.30 31.42 11.11
C ASP A 461 -23.37 30.54 10.45
N LEU A 462 -23.09 29.25 10.28
CA LEU A 462 -24.01 28.23 9.74
C LEU A 462 -24.49 27.24 10.83
N GLY A 463 -24.49 27.65 12.11
CA GLY A 463 -24.99 26.90 13.26
C GLY A 463 -26.38 27.31 13.67
#